data_09d5df55207d4a1a787daa7cb05fb406
#
_entry.id   09d5df55207d4a1a787daa7cb05fb406
#
_cell.length_a   1.000
_cell.length_b   1.000
_cell.length_c   1.000
_cell.angle_alpha   90.00
_cell.angle_beta   90.00
_cell.angle_gamma   90.00
#
_symmetry.space_group_name_H-M   'P 1'
#
loop_
_entity.id
_entity.type
_entity.pdbx_description
1 polymer ?
#
loop_
_entity_poly.entity_id
_entity_poly.type
_entity_poly.pdbx_seq_one_letter_code
_entity_poly.pdbx_strand_id
1 'polypeptide(L)'
;MKTSRHIVLPVPPRQPGQRDVVGLTAAPMETVRIGIVGLGIRGLQALRRLARIPGARVSALCDVNAEQLALARQEMPEASAFTDWKELCARADIDLIYICTDWRHHVPVALEAMDHGKHVAVEVPAAGTLEDIWALVDKAEQTRLHCMMLENSVYDLYERTVLEMARAGVFGEIVHAEGAYLHRLDFNKEVWRREYNREHRGDVYPTHGIGPVCQALGIHRTDKLQTLVSLDTAAFTGKAITGDAAFANADQTNTLLRTAAGKTILIEHNVMTPRPYSRMYQLVGTQGYAAKYPVPQICLLENGEEIIYEGPKLEALVAPYMPAGLPEELLEAVIEVDAKHDGMDLLMDYRLVQALREGRPLDMDVYDLAEWCALAPLSALSLEEGGMPVEFPDFTRSLARSGR
;
A
#
# COMPACT_ATOMS: atom_id res chain seq x y z
N MET A 1 20.17 -30.66 19.25
CA MET A 1 19.42 -29.38 19.01
C MET A 1 19.17 -29.31 17.52
N LYS A 2 17.90 -29.31 17.08
CA LYS A 2 17.57 -28.98 15.68
C LYS A 2 17.81 -27.49 15.52
N THR A 3 18.85 -27.09 14.83
CA THR A 3 19.01 -25.70 14.37
C THR A 3 17.81 -25.40 13.48
N SER A 4 16.92 -24.55 13.94
CA SER A 4 15.84 -24.00 13.14
C SER A 4 16.51 -23.29 11.94
N ARG A 5 16.31 -23.82 10.74
CA ARG A 5 16.84 -23.19 9.54
C ARG A 5 15.88 -22.09 9.14
N HIS A 6 16.24 -20.86 9.43
CA HIS A 6 15.58 -19.67 8.93
C HIS A 6 16.54 -18.94 8.01
N ILE A 7 16.02 -18.31 6.99
CA ILE A 7 16.77 -17.35 6.19
C ILE A 7 16.75 -16.03 6.95
N VAL A 8 17.92 -15.56 7.35
CA VAL A 8 18.09 -14.28 8.08
C VAL A 8 18.73 -13.28 7.14
N LEU A 9 18.09 -12.16 6.96
CA LEU A 9 18.58 -11.06 6.11
C LEU A 9 19.23 -9.98 6.98
N PRO A 10 20.34 -9.39 6.52
CA PRO A 10 20.96 -8.31 7.26
C PRO A 10 20.07 -7.08 7.28
N VAL A 11 19.92 -6.49 8.46
CA VAL A 11 19.30 -5.18 8.62
C VAL A 11 20.42 -4.13 8.58
N PRO A 12 20.48 -3.25 7.56
CA PRO A 12 21.53 -2.24 7.45
C PRO A 12 21.42 -1.25 8.63
N PRO A 13 22.55 -0.86 9.26
CA PRO A 13 22.52 0.09 10.36
C PRO A 13 22.18 1.50 9.84
N ARG A 14 21.53 2.31 10.70
CA ARG A 14 21.36 3.74 10.39
C ARG A 14 22.71 4.43 10.21
N GLN A 15 22.78 5.26 9.19
CA GLN A 15 23.94 6.12 8.97
C GLN A 15 23.90 7.34 9.93
N PRO A 16 25.04 8.00 10.19
CA PRO A 16 25.06 9.21 10.99
C PRO A 16 24.08 10.27 10.43
N GLY A 17 23.21 10.79 11.30
CA GLY A 17 22.18 11.77 10.93
C GLY A 17 20.81 11.20 10.59
N GLN A 18 20.70 9.91 10.28
CA GLN A 18 19.40 9.27 10.11
C GLN A 18 18.64 9.16 11.45
N ARG A 19 17.35 9.40 11.41
CA ARG A 19 16.46 9.28 12.57
C ARG A 19 15.17 8.58 12.15
N ASP A 20 14.60 7.85 13.08
CA ASP A 20 13.27 7.30 12.99
C ASP A 20 12.23 8.34 12.52
N VAL A 21 11.34 7.94 11.63
CA VAL A 21 10.27 8.80 11.06
C VAL A 21 8.86 8.35 11.42
N VAL A 22 8.71 7.42 12.37
CA VAL A 22 7.38 7.08 12.91
C VAL A 22 6.74 8.32 13.51
N GLY A 23 5.52 8.62 13.09
CA GLY A 23 4.81 9.82 13.53
C GLY A 23 5.44 11.14 13.06
N LEU A 24 6.22 11.11 11.96
CA LEU A 24 6.81 12.31 11.37
C LEU A 24 5.75 13.37 11.11
N THR A 25 6.08 14.60 11.48
CA THR A 25 5.29 15.81 11.15
C THR A 25 6.12 16.71 10.24
N ALA A 26 5.46 17.49 9.41
CA ALA A 26 6.07 18.52 8.57
C ALA A 26 5.61 19.91 9.02
N ALA A 27 6.26 20.96 8.54
CA ALA A 27 5.75 22.32 8.73
C ALA A 27 4.39 22.46 8.00
N PRO A 28 3.35 23.04 8.63
CA PRO A 28 2.06 23.24 7.99
C PRO A 28 2.16 24.07 6.71
N MET A 29 1.37 23.74 5.69
CA MET A 29 1.33 24.41 4.39
C MET A 29 -0.07 24.96 4.14
N GLU A 30 -0.19 26.22 3.73
CA GLU A 30 -1.50 26.75 3.32
C GLU A 30 -2.02 26.06 2.05
N THR A 31 -1.13 25.84 1.09
CA THR A 31 -1.37 25.13 -0.17
C THR A 31 -0.26 24.14 -0.42
N VAL A 32 -0.62 22.90 -0.74
CA VAL A 32 0.32 21.86 -1.17
C VAL A 32 0.51 21.97 -2.68
N ARG A 33 1.71 22.37 -3.12
CA ARG A 33 2.05 22.50 -4.55
C ARG A 33 2.60 21.18 -5.06
N ILE A 34 1.90 20.60 -6.03
CA ILE A 34 2.10 19.22 -6.45
C ILE A 34 2.69 19.16 -7.86
N GLY A 35 3.74 18.36 -8.03
CA GLY A 35 4.23 17.91 -9.32
C GLY A 35 3.83 16.46 -9.56
N ILE A 36 3.20 16.16 -10.70
CA ILE A 36 2.82 14.79 -11.07
C ILE A 36 3.84 14.25 -12.08
N VAL A 37 4.40 13.08 -11.81
CA VAL A 37 5.33 12.37 -12.69
C VAL A 37 4.71 11.06 -13.15
N GLY A 38 4.54 10.89 -14.47
CA GLY A 38 3.78 9.81 -15.08
C GLY A 38 2.31 10.20 -15.26
N LEU A 39 1.89 10.37 -16.51
CA LEU A 39 0.55 10.84 -16.90
C LEU A 39 -0.23 9.77 -17.69
N GLY A 40 0.07 8.51 -17.42
CA GLY A 40 -0.76 7.39 -17.87
C GLY A 40 -2.14 7.40 -17.20
N ILE A 41 -2.84 6.27 -17.25
CA ILE A 41 -4.21 6.15 -16.71
C ILE A 41 -4.28 6.64 -15.26
N ARG A 42 -3.37 6.16 -14.38
CA ARG A 42 -3.36 6.53 -12.95
C ARG A 42 -3.01 8.01 -12.75
N GLY A 43 -2.01 8.53 -13.48
CA GLY A 43 -1.63 9.94 -13.35
C GLY A 43 -2.70 10.92 -13.81
N LEU A 44 -3.42 10.65 -14.90
CA LEU A 44 -4.57 11.47 -15.32
C LEU A 44 -5.72 11.38 -14.32
N GLN A 45 -5.97 10.21 -13.73
CA GLN A 45 -6.97 10.08 -12.68
C GLN A 45 -6.56 10.89 -11.43
N ALA A 46 -5.30 10.80 -11.01
CA ALA A 46 -4.77 11.59 -9.88
C ALA A 46 -4.87 13.09 -10.15
N LEU A 47 -4.52 13.56 -11.36
CA LEU A 47 -4.68 14.95 -11.78
C LEU A 47 -6.09 15.47 -11.53
N ARG A 48 -7.09 14.70 -11.97
CA ARG A 48 -8.51 15.07 -11.83
C ARG A 48 -8.97 15.10 -10.38
N ARG A 49 -8.54 14.14 -9.56
CA ARG A 49 -8.88 14.11 -8.13
C ARG A 49 -8.21 15.25 -7.38
N LEU A 50 -6.91 15.46 -7.56
CA LEU A 50 -6.13 16.51 -6.89
C LEU A 50 -6.64 17.91 -7.25
N ALA A 51 -7.14 18.12 -8.48
CA ALA A 51 -7.73 19.37 -8.90
C ALA A 51 -9.05 19.72 -8.15
N ARG A 52 -9.69 18.74 -7.51
CA ARG A 52 -10.93 18.94 -6.72
C ARG A 52 -10.66 19.20 -5.24
N ILE A 53 -9.45 18.88 -4.74
CA ILE A 53 -9.15 18.92 -3.31
C ILE A 53 -8.78 20.32 -2.85
N PRO A 54 -9.53 20.91 -1.89
CA PRO A 54 -9.18 22.22 -1.32
C PRO A 54 -7.78 22.24 -0.70
N GLY A 55 -6.96 23.22 -1.12
CA GLY A 55 -5.59 23.35 -0.66
C GLY A 55 -4.57 22.49 -1.42
N ALA A 56 -4.98 21.72 -2.42
CA ALA A 56 -4.08 21.13 -3.41
C ALA A 56 -3.93 22.05 -4.63
N ARG A 57 -2.73 22.13 -5.18
CA ARG A 57 -2.46 22.86 -6.43
C ARG A 57 -1.51 22.04 -7.29
N VAL A 58 -2.01 21.48 -8.39
CA VAL A 58 -1.15 20.86 -9.39
C VAL A 58 -0.40 21.95 -10.16
N SER A 59 0.90 22.09 -9.91
CA SER A 59 1.75 23.16 -10.44
C SER A 59 2.68 22.69 -11.56
N ALA A 60 2.94 21.38 -11.66
CA ALA A 60 3.81 20.82 -12.67
C ALA A 60 3.38 19.40 -13.10
N LEU A 61 3.60 19.09 -14.36
CA LEU A 61 3.26 17.82 -15.01
C LEU A 61 4.50 17.29 -15.74
N CYS A 62 4.79 16.00 -15.61
CA CYS A 62 5.90 15.38 -16.30
C CYS A 62 5.51 14.02 -16.89
N ASP A 63 5.78 13.83 -18.19
CA ASP A 63 5.74 12.53 -18.84
C ASP A 63 6.70 12.52 -20.03
N VAL A 64 7.35 11.39 -20.26
CA VAL A 64 8.20 11.17 -21.44
C VAL A 64 7.39 11.06 -22.73
N ASN A 65 6.11 10.70 -22.61
CA ASN A 65 5.18 10.63 -23.74
C ASN A 65 4.52 12.00 -23.96
N ALA A 66 4.88 12.64 -25.10
CA ALA A 66 4.38 13.96 -25.45
C ALA A 66 2.84 14.02 -25.63
N GLU A 67 2.20 12.91 -26.04
CA GLU A 67 0.73 12.85 -26.20
C GLU A 67 0.05 12.87 -24.83
N GLN A 68 0.54 12.07 -23.86
CA GLN A 68 0.02 12.07 -22.49
C GLN A 68 0.20 13.43 -21.83
N LEU A 69 1.38 14.04 -22.02
CA LEU A 69 1.67 15.39 -21.53
C LEU A 69 0.73 16.45 -22.12
N ALA A 70 0.45 16.35 -23.43
CA ALA A 70 -0.48 17.26 -24.11
C ALA A 70 -1.93 17.10 -23.59
N LEU A 71 -2.39 15.87 -23.36
CA LEU A 71 -3.70 15.59 -22.77
C LEU A 71 -3.83 16.19 -21.36
N ALA A 72 -2.84 15.96 -20.49
CA ALA A 72 -2.84 16.51 -19.14
C ALA A 72 -2.82 18.04 -19.12
N ARG A 73 -2.09 18.67 -20.05
CA ARG A 73 -2.09 20.13 -20.21
C ARG A 73 -3.40 20.73 -20.69
N GLN A 74 -4.22 19.99 -21.41
CA GLN A 74 -5.57 20.45 -21.75
C GLN A 74 -6.46 20.53 -20.52
N GLU A 75 -6.29 19.61 -19.56
CA GLU A 75 -7.04 19.60 -18.30
C GLU A 75 -6.46 20.60 -17.27
N MET A 76 -5.16 20.89 -17.32
CA MET A 76 -4.46 21.78 -16.39
C MET A 76 -3.50 22.72 -17.15
N PRO A 77 -4.03 23.72 -17.87
CA PRO A 77 -3.24 24.60 -18.74
C PRO A 77 -2.23 25.48 -17.98
N GLU A 78 -2.50 25.79 -16.71
CA GLU A 78 -1.62 26.60 -15.86
C GLU A 78 -0.39 25.82 -15.38
N ALA A 79 -0.41 24.47 -15.36
CA ALA A 79 0.71 23.69 -14.88
C ALA A 79 1.89 23.72 -15.85
N SER A 80 3.10 23.86 -15.32
CA SER A 80 4.32 23.75 -16.11
C SER A 80 4.53 22.31 -16.59
N ALA A 81 5.04 22.13 -17.81
CA ALA A 81 5.20 20.82 -18.43
C ALA A 81 6.68 20.45 -18.63
N PHE A 82 7.02 19.22 -18.31
CA PHE A 82 8.38 18.66 -18.36
C PHE A 82 8.38 17.31 -19.04
N THR A 83 9.48 16.96 -19.70
CA THR A 83 9.76 15.62 -20.19
C THR A 83 10.82 14.89 -19.38
N ASP A 84 11.55 15.63 -18.55
CA ASP A 84 12.52 15.11 -17.59
C ASP A 84 12.03 15.39 -16.16
N TRP A 85 11.79 14.33 -15.40
CA TRP A 85 11.34 14.40 -14.01
C TRP A 85 12.39 15.02 -13.06
N LYS A 86 13.68 15.00 -13.43
CA LYS A 86 14.74 15.67 -12.64
C LYS A 86 14.58 17.18 -12.65
N GLU A 87 14.23 17.74 -13.80
CA GLU A 87 13.95 19.17 -13.92
C GLU A 87 12.74 19.57 -13.07
N LEU A 88 11.71 18.71 -13.03
CA LEU A 88 10.52 18.92 -12.20
C LEU A 88 10.88 18.83 -10.72
N CYS A 89 11.62 17.81 -10.27
CA CYS A 89 12.04 17.64 -8.88
C CYS A 89 12.88 18.84 -8.37
N ALA A 90 13.71 19.44 -9.21
CA ALA A 90 14.57 20.56 -8.87
C ALA A 90 13.81 21.89 -8.66
N ARG A 91 12.52 21.97 -8.98
CA ARG A 91 11.74 23.22 -8.83
C ARG A 91 11.53 23.60 -7.37
N ALA A 92 11.80 24.87 -7.03
CA ALA A 92 11.59 25.39 -5.67
C ALA A 92 10.11 25.62 -5.30
N ASP A 93 9.22 25.69 -6.29
CA ASP A 93 7.80 25.96 -6.11
C ASP A 93 6.94 24.69 -6.09
N ILE A 94 7.54 23.53 -5.80
CA ILE A 94 6.88 22.23 -5.59
C ILE A 94 7.16 21.77 -4.16
N ASP A 95 6.15 21.21 -3.49
CA ASP A 95 6.23 20.67 -2.13
C ASP A 95 6.15 19.14 -2.13
N LEU A 96 5.35 18.58 -3.03
CA LEU A 96 5.05 17.14 -3.13
C LEU A 96 5.24 16.65 -4.56
N ILE A 97 5.98 15.56 -4.74
CA ILE A 97 6.04 14.80 -5.99
C ILE A 97 5.10 13.60 -5.89
N TYR A 98 4.11 13.55 -6.79
CA TYR A 98 3.12 12.49 -6.92
C TYR A 98 3.51 11.60 -8.10
N ILE A 99 3.88 10.34 -7.83
CA ILE A 99 4.55 9.44 -8.78
C ILE A 99 3.59 8.38 -9.28
N CYS A 100 3.31 8.38 -10.60
CA CYS A 100 2.44 7.44 -11.29
C CYS A 100 3.12 6.82 -12.52
N THR A 101 4.42 6.63 -12.47
CA THR A 101 5.22 6.00 -13.53
C THR A 101 5.02 4.48 -13.58
N ASP A 102 5.77 3.77 -14.41
CA ASP A 102 5.93 2.32 -14.25
C ASP A 102 6.76 2.00 -12.99
N TRP A 103 6.67 0.78 -12.50
CA TRP A 103 7.31 0.36 -11.24
C TRP A 103 8.83 0.53 -11.20
N ARG A 104 9.51 0.48 -12.35
CA ARG A 104 10.98 0.64 -12.44
C ARG A 104 11.45 2.06 -12.10
N HIS A 105 10.58 3.03 -12.32
CA HIS A 105 10.89 4.45 -12.11
C HIS A 105 10.38 5.00 -10.76
N HIS A 106 9.56 4.25 -10.00
CA HIS A 106 9.04 4.71 -8.71
C HIS A 106 10.17 5.15 -7.76
N VAL A 107 11.13 4.27 -7.51
CA VAL A 107 12.21 4.53 -6.56
C VAL A 107 13.18 5.61 -7.04
N PRO A 108 13.71 5.58 -8.27
CA PRO A 108 14.59 6.65 -8.78
C PRO A 108 13.96 8.04 -8.67
N VAL A 109 12.68 8.19 -9.03
CA VAL A 109 11.98 9.48 -8.93
C VAL A 109 11.78 9.89 -7.47
N ALA A 110 11.41 8.95 -6.59
CA ALA A 110 11.20 9.23 -5.17
C ALA A 110 12.48 9.69 -4.47
N LEU A 111 13.61 9.04 -4.76
CA LEU A 111 14.91 9.41 -4.18
C LEU A 111 15.35 10.80 -4.64
N GLU A 112 15.25 11.09 -5.93
CA GLU A 112 15.56 12.41 -6.49
C GLU A 112 14.67 13.49 -5.88
N ALA A 113 13.37 13.24 -5.76
CA ALA A 113 12.44 14.18 -5.15
C ALA A 113 12.84 14.52 -3.71
N MET A 114 13.19 13.52 -2.91
CA MET A 114 13.64 13.75 -1.53
C MET A 114 15.00 14.43 -1.46
N ASP A 115 15.91 14.19 -2.40
CA ASP A 115 17.18 14.92 -2.49
C ASP A 115 16.98 16.42 -2.77
N HIS A 116 15.90 16.75 -3.45
CA HIS A 116 15.48 18.14 -3.70
C HIS A 116 14.51 18.70 -2.63
N GLY A 117 14.38 18.02 -1.48
CA GLY A 117 13.57 18.49 -0.36
C GLY A 117 12.06 18.39 -0.57
N LYS A 118 11.59 17.47 -1.42
CA LYS A 118 10.16 17.25 -1.70
C LYS A 118 9.63 16.07 -0.92
N HIS A 119 8.41 16.21 -0.40
CA HIS A 119 7.63 15.06 0.02
C HIS A 119 7.29 14.17 -1.17
N VAL A 120 7.03 12.89 -0.92
CA VAL A 120 6.75 11.90 -1.96
C VAL A 120 5.45 11.17 -1.67
N ALA A 121 4.64 11.02 -2.71
CA ALA A 121 3.53 10.08 -2.77
C ALA A 121 3.72 9.19 -4.02
N VAL A 122 3.77 7.89 -3.86
CA VAL A 122 4.14 6.96 -4.95
C VAL A 122 3.11 5.85 -5.10
N GLU A 123 2.68 5.59 -6.35
CA GLU A 123 1.73 4.52 -6.70
C GLU A 123 2.24 3.13 -6.28
N VAL A 124 1.30 2.23 -6.13
CA VAL A 124 1.51 0.85 -5.66
C VAL A 124 1.96 -0.09 -6.76
N PRO A 125 2.85 -1.04 -6.42
CA PRO A 125 3.75 -1.07 -5.28
C PRO A 125 4.89 -0.07 -5.45
N ALA A 126 5.34 0.54 -4.37
CA ALA A 126 6.36 1.58 -4.41
C ALA A 126 7.75 1.05 -4.79
N ALA A 127 8.06 -0.18 -4.41
CA ALA A 127 9.33 -0.83 -4.65
C ALA A 127 9.17 -2.35 -4.82
N GLY A 128 10.06 -2.99 -5.59
CA GLY A 128 10.04 -4.42 -5.87
C GLY A 128 11.23 -5.20 -5.31
N THR A 129 12.26 -4.54 -4.80
CA THR A 129 13.45 -5.16 -4.25
C THR A 129 13.73 -4.67 -2.83
N LEU A 130 14.41 -5.50 -2.01
CA LEU A 130 14.80 -5.08 -0.66
C LEU A 130 15.79 -3.92 -0.66
N GLU A 131 16.66 -3.83 -1.67
CA GLU A 131 17.61 -2.72 -1.84
C GLU A 131 16.86 -1.39 -2.04
N ASP A 132 15.89 -1.37 -2.94
CA ASP A 132 15.05 -0.20 -3.21
C ASP A 132 14.23 0.22 -1.99
N ILE A 133 13.66 -0.77 -1.28
CA ILE A 133 12.89 -0.52 -0.06
C ILE A 133 13.76 0.16 1.00
N TRP A 134 14.96 -0.37 1.26
CA TRP A 134 15.90 0.23 2.19
C TRP A 134 16.36 1.61 1.74
N ALA A 135 16.57 1.83 0.43
CA ALA A 135 16.92 3.14 -0.10
C ALA A 135 15.85 4.20 0.20
N LEU A 136 14.56 3.86 0.06
CA LEU A 136 13.46 4.76 0.42
C LEU A 136 13.40 5.04 1.92
N VAL A 137 13.55 4.01 2.76
CA VAL A 137 13.58 4.17 4.22
C VAL A 137 14.75 5.07 4.63
N ASP A 138 15.95 4.78 4.15
CA ASP A 138 17.15 5.54 4.47
C ASP A 138 17.05 7.00 4.05
N LYS A 139 16.51 7.25 2.85
CA LYS A 139 16.31 8.60 2.34
C LYS A 139 15.30 9.38 3.16
N ALA A 140 14.16 8.76 3.52
CA ALA A 140 13.15 9.41 4.37
C ALA A 140 13.70 9.71 5.78
N GLU A 141 14.45 8.77 6.39
CA GLU A 141 15.11 8.99 7.68
C GLU A 141 16.18 10.09 7.64
N GLN A 142 16.91 10.19 6.53
CA GLN A 142 17.96 11.19 6.32
C GLN A 142 17.39 12.59 6.11
N THR A 143 16.39 12.71 5.24
CA THR A 143 15.84 14.02 4.81
C THR A 143 14.72 14.51 5.72
N ARG A 144 14.13 13.65 6.51
CA ARG A 144 12.93 13.94 7.34
C ARG A 144 11.74 14.37 6.49
N LEU A 145 11.59 13.78 5.31
CA LEU A 145 10.47 14.02 4.40
C LEU A 145 9.50 12.84 4.43
N HIS A 146 8.23 13.13 4.21
CA HIS A 146 7.24 12.10 4.03
C HIS A 146 7.49 11.34 2.71
N CYS A 147 7.44 10.01 2.78
CA CYS A 147 7.42 9.12 1.64
C CYS A 147 6.25 8.13 1.87
N MET A 148 5.13 8.38 1.22
CA MET A 148 3.90 7.61 1.36
C MET A 148 3.65 6.79 0.11
N MET A 149 3.33 5.50 0.28
CA MET A 149 2.77 4.71 -0.80
C MET A 149 1.26 4.96 -0.91
N LEU A 150 0.77 5.07 -2.13
CA LEU A 150 -0.64 5.38 -2.43
C LEU A 150 -1.50 4.10 -2.41
N GLU A 151 -1.52 3.44 -1.25
CA GLU A 151 -2.30 2.23 -1.03
C GLU A 151 -3.76 2.59 -0.70
N ASN A 152 -4.59 2.64 -1.73
CA ASN A 152 -5.96 3.09 -1.62
C ASN A 152 -6.88 2.14 -0.84
N SER A 153 -6.56 0.83 -0.78
CA SER A 153 -7.42 -0.13 -0.10
C SER A 153 -7.57 0.14 1.41
N VAL A 154 -6.58 0.76 2.05
CA VAL A 154 -6.69 1.17 3.46
C VAL A 154 -7.71 2.29 3.69
N TYR A 155 -8.24 2.90 2.62
CA TYR A 155 -9.29 3.91 2.66
C TYR A 155 -10.68 3.37 2.34
N ASP A 156 -10.82 2.07 2.14
CA ASP A 156 -12.11 1.41 2.01
C ASP A 156 -12.96 1.62 3.28
N LEU A 157 -14.21 2.03 3.10
CA LEU A 157 -15.06 2.43 4.21
C LEU A 157 -15.30 1.28 5.21
N TYR A 158 -15.56 0.06 4.71
CA TYR A 158 -15.77 -1.08 5.59
C TYR A 158 -14.47 -1.45 6.35
N GLU A 159 -13.35 -1.52 5.64
CA GLU A 159 -12.06 -1.89 6.24
C GLU A 159 -11.60 -0.86 7.28
N ARG A 160 -11.80 0.43 7.01
CA ARG A 160 -11.55 1.51 7.97
C ARG A 160 -12.48 1.46 9.18
N THR A 161 -13.75 1.14 8.97
CA THR A 161 -14.71 1.01 10.08
C THR A 161 -14.34 -0.18 10.97
N VAL A 162 -13.98 -1.31 10.39
CA VAL A 162 -13.50 -2.48 11.14
C VAL A 162 -12.18 -2.17 11.88
N LEU A 163 -11.29 -1.36 11.30
CA LEU A 163 -10.09 -0.86 11.98
C LEU A 163 -10.45 -0.06 13.24
N GLU A 164 -11.42 0.86 13.18
CA GLU A 164 -11.86 1.61 14.36
C GLU A 164 -12.53 0.69 15.42
N MET A 165 -13.30 -0.31 14.99
CA MET A 165 -13.86 -1.32 15.87
C MET A 165 -12.75 -2.15 16.55
N ALA A 166 -11.71 -2.54 15.81
CA ALA A 166 -10.55 -3.25 16.37
C ALA A 166 -9.80 -2.39 17.40
N ARG A 167 -9.59 -1.10 17.11
CA ARG A 167 -9.01 -0.13 18.04
C ARG A 167 -9.84 0.07 19.31
N ALA A 168 -11.16 0.01 19.17
CA ALA A 168 -12.09 0.08 20.31
C ALA A 168 -12.18 -1.26 21.09
N GLY A 169 -11.46 -2.30 20.67
CA GLY A 169 -11.42 -3.60 21.35
C GLY A 169 -12.65 -4.49 21.13
N VAL A 170 -13.50 -4.17 20.13
CA VAL A 170 -14.75 -4.91 19.87
C VAL A 170 -14.49 -6.41 19.60
N PHE A 171 -13.38 -6.73 18.92
CA PHE A 171 -13.04 -8.11 18.58
C PHE A 171 -12.17 -8.81 19.65
N GLY A 172 -11.86 -8.14 20.78
CA GLY A 172 -10.87 -8.61 21.73
C GLY A 172 -9.45 -8.60 21.15
N GLU A 173 -8.61 -9.57 21.54
CA GLU A 173 -7.28 -9.74 20.92
C GLU A 173 -7.44 -10.34 19.53
N ILE A 174 -6.94 -9.66 18.51
CA ILE A 174 -6.86 -10.22 17.16
C ILE A 174 -5.78 -11.30 17.16
N VAL A 175 -6.14 -12.52 16.77
CA VAL A 175 -5.25 -13.69 16.74
C VAL A 175 -4.83 -14.06 15.32
N HIS A 176 -5.66 -13.74 14.33
CA HIS A 176 -5.42 -14.05 12.92
C HIS A 176 -6.04 -13.00 12.02
N ALA A 177 -5.40 -12.76 10.87
CA ALA A 177 -5.94 -11.90 9.82
C ALA A 177 -5.69 -12.52 8.44
N GLU A 178 -6.57 -12.22 7.48
CA GLU A 178 -6.42 -12.65 6.09
C GLU A 178 -6.55 -11.46 5.15
N GLY A 179 -5.67 -11.40 4.16
CA GLY A 179 -5.70 -10.42 3.09
C GLY A 179 -5.37 -11.07 1.76
N ALA A 180 -5.72 -10.43 0.66
CA ALA A 180 -5.45 -10.98 -0.66
C ALA A 180 -5.48 -9.94 -1.77
N TYR A 181 -4.95 -10.31 -2.93
CA TYR A 181 -5.23 -9.65 -4.19
C TYR A 181 -5.63 -10.71 -5.21
N LEU A 182 -6.94 -10.88 -5.36
CA LEU A 182 -7.54 -11.93 -6.18
C LEU A 182 -8.42 -11.29 -7.24
N HIS A 183 -7.98 -11.36 -8.51
CA HIS A 183 -8.80 -10.95 -9.61
C HIS A 183 -8.10 -11.21 -10.95
N ARG A 184 -8.85 -11.60 -11.96
CA ARG A 184 -8.27 -11.86 -13.26
C ARG A 184 -7.91 -10.56 -13.97
N LEU A 185 -6.62 -10.33 -14.22
CA LEU A 185 -6.12 -9.25 -15.07
C LEU A 185 -6.22 -9.62 -16.55
N ASP A 186 -6.48 -8.62 -17.40
CA ASP A 186 -6.41 -8.77 -18.84
C ASP A 186 -4.96 -8.54 -19.34
N PHE A 187 -4.14 -9.56 -19.30
CA PHE A 187 -2.74 -9.49 -19.70
C PHE A 187 -2.52 -9.16 -21.19
N ASN A 188 -3.57 -9.18 -22.03
CA ASN A 188 -3.48 -8.67 -23.39
C ASN A 188 -3.49 -7.14 -23.43
N LYS A 189 -4.14 -6.50 -22.46
CA LYS A 189 -4.17 -5.04 -22.33
C LYS A 189 -3.05 -4.52 -21.43
N GLU A 190 -2.72 -5.27 -20.37
CA GLU A 190 -1.70 -4.90 -19.40
C GLU A 190 -0.36 -5.59 -19.67
N VAL A 191 0.18 -5.34 -20.87
CA VAL A 191 1.39 -6.02 -21.36
C VAL A 191 2.57 -5.90 -20.41
N TRP A 192 2.81 -4.73 -19.83
CA TRP A 192 3.93 -4.53 -18.92
C TRP A 192 3.79 -5.34 -17.62
N ARG A 193 2.57 -5.51 -17.08
CA ARG A 193 2.31 -6.39 -15.93
C ARG A 193 2.50 -7.86 -16.29
N ARG A 194 2.10 -8.25 -17.49
CA ARG A 194 2.36 -9.60 -18.00
C ARG A 194 3.86 -9.88 -18.05
N GLU A 195 4.65 -8.97 -18.62
CA GLU A 195 6.11 -9.13 -18.68
C GLU A 195 6.74 -9.16 -17.27
N TYR A 196 6.27 -8.34 -16.35
CA TYR A 196 6.72 -8.39 -14.98
C TYR A 196 6.43 -9.75 -14.32
N ASN A 197 5.21 -10.29 -14.47
CA ASN A 197 4.85 -11.62 -13.96
C ASN A 197 5.61 -12.75 -14.69
N ARG A 198 5.99 -12.55 -15.93
CA ARG A 198 6.81 -13.50 -16.68
C ARG A 198 8.22 -13.65 -16.08
N GLU A 199 8.76 -12.58 -15.53
CA GLU A 199 10.13 -12.50 -15.01
C GLU A 199 10.24 -12.72 -13.48
N HIS A 200 9.17 -12.49 -12.73
CA HIS A 200 9.18 -12.51 -11.27
C HIS A 200 8.24 -13.58 -10.71
N ARG A 201 8.66 -14.24 -9.64
CA ARG A 201 7.90 -15.24 -8.88
C ARG A 201 7.50 -14.67 -7.52
N GLY A 202 6.43 -15.19 -6.94
CA GLY A 202 5.95 -14.84 -5.61
C GLY A 202 4.74 -13.91 -5.62
N ASP A 203 4.48 -13.26 -4.51
CA ASP A 203 3.41 -12.27 -4.40
C ASP A 203 3.91 -10.92 -4.93
N VAL A 204 3.79 -10.72 -6.24
CA VAL A 204 4.31 -9.52 -6.91
C VAL A 204 3.46 -8.25 -6.67
N TYR A 205 2.31 -8.38 -6.02
CA TYR A 205 1.42 -7.25 -5.72
C TYR A 205 0.68 -7.42 -4.38
N PRO A 206 1.42 -7.44 -3.25
CA PRO A 206 0.86 -7.80 -1.95
C PRO A 206 0.09 -6.66 -1.27
N THR A 207 0.31 -5.41 -1.66
CA THR A 207 0.00 -4.23 -0.84
C THR A 207 -1.49 -4.09 -0.53
N HIS A 208 -2.37 -4.40 -1.50
CA HIS A 208 -3.83 -4.36 -1.31
C HIS A 208 -4.35 -5.38 -0.28
N GLY A 209 -3.66 -6.52 -0.16
CA GLY A 209 -4.01 -7.54 0.82
C GLY A 209 -3.41 -7.26 2.20
N ILE A 210 -2.10 -6.99 2.25
CA ILE A 210 -1.38 -6.87 3.52
C ILE A 210 -1.59 -5.52 4.21
N GLY A 211 -1.76 -4.43 3.45
CA GLY A 211 -1.85 -3.07 4.02
C GLY A 211 -2.97 -2.91 5.05
N PRO A 212 -4.24 -3.16 4.69
CA PRO A 212 -5.35 -3.01 5.64
C PRO A 212 -5.23 -3.92 6.88
N VAL A 213 -4.75 -5.16 6.73
CA VAL A 213 -4.59 -6.06 7.87
C VAL A 213 -3.42 -5.67 8.77
N CYS A 214 -2.32 -5.15 8.20
CA CYS A 214 -1.21 -4.60 8.99
C CYS A 214 -1.63 -3.39 9.81
N GLN A 215 -2.46 -2.50 9.26
CA GLN A 215 -3.02 -1.38 10.02
C GLN A 215 -3.90 -1.86 11.19
N ALA A 216 -4.77 -2.86 10.94
CA ALA A 216 -5.61 -3.42 11.99
C ALA A 216 -4.82 -4.11 13.11
N LEU A 217 -3.68 -4.71 12.78
CA LEU A 217 -2.77 -5.34 13.75
C LEU A 217 -1.77 -4.37 14.39
N GLY A 218 -1.71 -3.11 13.94
CA GLY A 218 -0.78 -2.10 14.45
C GLY A 218 0.68 -2.41 14.18
N ILE A 219 0.98 -3.01 13.01
CA ILE A 219 2.35 -3.38 12.62
C ILE A 219 3.25 -2.13 12.61
N HIS A 220 4.50 -2.29 13.01
CA HIS A 220 5.55 -1.34 13.40
C HIS A 220 5.17 -0.29 14.47
N ARG A 221 3.91 -0.21 14.86
CA ARG A 221 3.43 0.68 15.94
C ARG A 221 3.33 -0.04 17.29
N THR A 222 2.63 -1.17 17.33
CA THR A 222 2.40 -1.97 18.55
C THR A 222 2.81 -3.44 18.40
N ASP A 223 2.98 -3.92 17.16
CA ASP A 223 3.43 -5.28 16.83
C ASP A 223 4.41 -5.21 15.64
N LYS A 224 5.03 -6.34 15.26
CA LYS A 224 5.98 -6.45 14.15
C LYS A 224 5.79 -7.74 13.38
N LEU A 225 6.00 -7.69 12.07
CA LEU A 225 6.17 -8.90 11.28
C LEU A 225 7.49 -9.57 11.69
N GLN A 226 7.47 -10.88 11.90
CA GLN A 226 8.63 -11.63 12.39
C GLN A 226 9.15 -12.64 11.38
N THR A 227 8.26 -13.43 10.78
CA THR A 227 8.65 -14.55 9.91
C THR A 227 7.56 -14.77 8.88
N LEU A 228 7.94 -15.17 7.67
CA LEU A 228 7.02 -15.64 6.65
C LEU A 228 7.45 -16.98 6.06
N VAL A 229 6.47 -17.69 5.49
CA VAL A 229 6.64 -18.87 4.64
C VAL A 229 5.71 -18.74 3.45
N SER A 230 6.19 -18.99 2.24
CA SER A 230 5.39 -18.95 1.03
C SER A 230 5.39 -20.29 0.31
N LEU A 231 4.23 -20.66 -0.25
CA LEU A 231 4.04 -21.77 -1.16
C LEU A 231 3.25 -21.30 -2.37
N ASP A 232 3.55 -21.83 -3.53
CA ASP A 232 2.87 -21.48 -4.76
C ASP A 232 2.52 -22.72 -5.63
N THR A 233 1.65 -22.49 -6.60
CA THR A 233 1.35 -23.47 -7.65
C THR A 233 2.37 -23.39 -8.77
N ALA A 234 2.25 -24.26 -9.77
CA ALA A 234 2.93 -24.02 -11.04
C ALA A 234 2.24 -22.88 -11.84
N ALA A 235 2.96 -22.29 -12.78
CA ALA A 235 2.48 -21.25 -13.69
C ALA A 235 1.69 -21.87 -14.86
N PHE A 236 0.50 -22.40 -14.63
CA PHE A 236 -0.31 -23.04 -15.68
C PHE A 236 -0.86 -22.01 -16.66
N THR A 237 -1.52 -20.98 -16.14
CA THR A 237 -2.20 -19.96 -16.95
C THR A 237 -1.23 -19.04 -17.67
N GLY A 238 -0.19 -18.57 -16.97
CA GLY A 238 0.84 -17.71 -17.57
C GLY A 238 1.53 -18.36 -18.77
N LYS A 239 1.92 -19.63 -18.63
CA LYS A 239 2.50 -20.43 -19.73
C LYS A 239 1.53 -20.64 -20.88
N ALA A 240 0.25 -20.88 -20.58
CA ALA A 240 -0.77 -21.07 -21.62
C ALA A 240 -1.05 -19.78 -22.40
N ILE A 241 -1.08 -18.62 -21.76
CA ILE A 241 -1.34 -17.32 -22.41
C ILE A 241 -0.15 -16.88 -23.27
N THR A 242 1.08 -17.09 -22.79
CA THR A 242 2.28 -16.57 -23.47
C THR A 242 2.94 -17.57 -24.39
N GLY A 243 2.70 -18.87 -24.21
CA GLY A 243 3.47 -19.94 -24.84
C GLY A 243 4.90 -20.08 -24.29
N ASP A 244 5.27 -19.32 -23.26
CA ASP A 244 6.59 -19.33 -22.65
C ASP A 244 6.67 -20.35 -21.51
N ALA A 245 7.43 -21.42 -21.71
CA ALA A 245 7.64 -22.45 -20.68
C ALA A 245 8.39 -21.92 -19.46
N ALA A 246 9.12 -20.81 -19.59
CA ALA A 246 9.89 -20.17 -18.52
C ALA A 246 9.09 -19.10 -17.75
N PHE A 247 7.78 -18.93 -18.00
CA PHE A 247 6.95 -18.00 -17.26
C PHE A 247 7.07 -18.26 -15.75
N ALA A 248 7.52 -17.26 -14.98
CA ALA A 248 7.97 -17.47 -13.60
C ALA A 248 6.85 -17.45 -12.57
N ASN A 249 5.90 -16.48 -12.67
CA ASN A 249 4.91 -16.33 -11.62
C ASN A 249 3.85 -17.43 -11.64
N ALA A 250 3.57 -17.96 -10.47
CA ALA A 250 2.55 -18.99 -10.25
C ALA A 250 1.13 -18.44 -10.44
N ASP A 251 0.16 -19.33 -10.65
CA ASP A 251 -1.26 -18.94 -10.70
C ASP A 251 -1.79 -18.53 -9.32
N GLN A 252 -1.29 -19.15 -8.26
CA GLN A 252 -1.64 -18.85 -6.87
C GLN A 252 -0.39 -18.85 -6.00
N THR A 253 -0.18 -17.80 -5.21
CA THR A 253 0.81 -17.74 -4.14
C THR A 253 0.09 -17.55 -2.80
N ASN A 254 0.48 -18.34 -1.79
CA ASN A 254 -0.02 -18.25 -0.43
C ASN A 254 1.16 -17.98 0.51
N THR A 255 1.08 -16.90 1.27
CA THR A 255 2.10 -16.52 2.23
C THR A 255 1.51 -16.46 3.62
N LEU A 256 2.06 -17.26 4.54
CA LEU A 256 1.71 -17.23 5.95
C LEU A 256 2.79 -16.47 6.72
N LEU A 257 2.37 -15.43 7.45
CA LEU A 257 3.25 -14.63 8.30
C LEU A 257 2.93 -14.87 9.77
N ARG A 258 3.93 -14.64 10.61
CA ARG A 258 3.80 -14.57 12.07
C ARG A 258 4.31 -13.24 12.55
N THR A 259 3.60 -12.64 13.51
CA THR A 259 4.03 -11.41 14.19
C THR A 259 4.82 -11.72 15.47
N ALA A 260 5.52 -10.73 15.99
CA ALA A 260 6.26 -10.84 17.25
C ALA A 260 5.35 -11.08 18.46
N ALA A 261 4.12 -10.55 18.44
CA ALA A 261 3.08 -10.84 19.43
C ALA A 261 2.45 -12.24 19.29
N GLY A 262 2.84 -13.01 18.27
CA GLY A 262 2.36 -14.39 18.08
C GLY A 262 1.08 -14.52 17.26
N LYS A 263 0.63 -13.45 16.62
CA LYS A 263 -0.52 -13.44 15.69
C LYS A 263 -0.09 -14.01 14.34
N THR A 264 -1.04 -14.47 13.52
CA THR A 264 -0.76 -14.96 12.18
C THR A 264 -1.51 -14.14 11.12
N ILE A 265 -0.93 -14.07 9.92
CA ILE A 265 -1.54 -13.40 8.76
C ILE A 265 -1.42 -14.34 7.57
N LEU A 266 -2.52 -14.57 6.84
CA LEU A 266 -2.50 -15.24 5.54
C LEU A 266 -2.67 -14.19 4.44
N ILE A 267 -1.75 -14.18 3.46
CA ILE A 267 -1.86 -13.36 2.25
C ILE A 267 -1.92 -14.25 1.03
N GLU A 268 -2.93 -14.00 0.18
CA GLU A 268 -3.10 -14.71 -1.09
C GLU A 268 -2.94 -13.78 -2.28
N HIS A 269 -2.25 -14.26 -3.31
CA HIS A 269 -2.13 -13.55 -4.59
C HIS A 269 -2.53 -14.46 -5.76
N ASN A 270 -3.47 -13.98 -6.60
CA ASN A 270 -3.87 -14.65 -7.84
C ASN A 270 -4.48 -13.64 -8.82
N VAL A 271 -3.76 -13.34 -9.89
CA VAL A 271 -4.20 -12.38 -10.92
C VAL A 271 -4.40 -13.00 -12.30
N MET A 272 -4.33 -14.33 -12.41
CA MET A 272 -4.36 -15.03 -13.70
C MET A 272 -5.60 -15.90 -13.89
N THR A 273 -6.11 -16.53 -12.82
CA THR A 273 -7.24 -17.45 -12.94
C THR A 273 -8.59 -16.74 -12.82
N PRO A 274 -9.67 -17.30 -13.41
CA PRO A 274 -11.00 -16.73 -13.26
C PRO A 274 -11.51 -16.87 -11.82
N ARG A 275 -11.49 -15.75 -11.08
CA ARG A 275 -12.12 -15.65 -9.76
C ARG A 275 -12.73 -14.24 -9.63
N PRO A 276 -13.80 -14.10 -8.81
CA PRO A 276 -14.32 -12.79 -8.43
C PRO A 276 -13.24 -11.95 -7.75
N TYR A 277 -13.32 -10.64 -7.92
CA TYR A 277 -12.46 -9.73 -7.17
C TYR A 277 -12.63 -9.91 -5.68
N SER A 278 -11.50 -10.05 -4.96
CA SER A 278 -11.50 -10.13 -3.51
C SER A 278 -10.15 -9.67 -2.96
N ARG A 279 -10.19 -8.88 -1.89
CA ARG A 279 -9.03 -8.63 -1.03
C ARG A 279 -9.07 -9.49 0.24
N MET A 280 -9.99 -10.44 0.34
CA MET A 280 -10.29 -11.22 1.55
C MET A 280 -10.73 -10.30 2.69
N TYR A 281 -9.81 -9.64 3.34
CA TYR A 281 -9.97 -8.81 4.51
C TYR A 281 -10.82 -9.46 5.60
N GLN A 282 -10.16 -10.29 6.38
CA GLN A 282 -10.75 -10.96 7.54
C GLN A 282 -9.91 -10.68 8.78
N LEU A 283 -10.60 -10.44 9.89
CA LEU A 283 -10.00 -10.34 11.22
C LEU A 283 -10.67 -11.34 12.13
N VAL A 284 -9.87 -12.17 12.79
CA VAL A 284 -10.32 -13.15 13.79
C VAL A 284 -9.78 -12.73 15.14
N GLY A 285 -10.68 -12.42 16.05
CA GLY A 285 -10.35 -12.04 17.42
C GLY A 285 -10.96 -12.98 18.45
N THR A 286 -10.57 -12.82 19.72
CA THR A 286 -11.06 -13.66 20.83
C THR A 286 -12.52 -13.38 21.21
N GLN A 287 -13.08 -12.26 20.76
CA GLN A 287 -14.46 -11.83 21.05
C GLN A 287 -15.29 -11.59 19.78
N GLY A 288 -14.69 -11.71 18.59
CA GLY A 288 -15.42 -11.49 17.35
C GLY A 288 -14.60 -11.71 16.10
N TYR A 289 -15.31 -11.66 14.98
CA TYR A 289 -14.81 -11.89 13.64
C TYR A 289 -15.39 -10.82 12.71
N ALA A 290 -14.62 -10.35 11.76
CA ALA A 290 -15.08 -9.47 10.68
C ALA A 290 -14.58 -9.99 9.35
N ALA A 291 -15.43 -10.00 8.31
CA ALA A 291 -15.07 -10.30 6.93
C ALA A 291 -15.77 -9.34 5.97
N LYS A 292 -15.07 -8.96 4.90
CA LYS A 292 -15.65 -8.13 3.85
C LYS A 292 -16.20 -8.95 2.68
N TYR A 293 -15.51 -10.01 2.30
CA TYR A 293 -15.82 -10.79 1.11
C TYR A 293 -16.28 -12.22 1.46
N PRO A 294 -17.20 -12.81 0.66
CA PRO A 294 -17.88 -12.24 -0.51
C PRO A 294 -18.96 -11.21 -0.15
N VAL A 295 -19.43 -11.18 1.08
CA VAL A 295 -20.44 -10.25 1.62
C VAL A 295 -19.96 -9.75 2.98
N PRO A 296 -20.04 -8.44 3.26
CA PRO A 296 -19.65 -7.91 4.56
C PRO A 296 -20.45 -8.51 5.70
N GLN A 297 -19.75 -9.01 6.72
CA GLN A 297 -20.36 -9.58 7.93
C GLN A 297 -19.44 -9.38 9.15
N ILE A 298 -20.05 -9.32 10.32
CA ILE A 298 -19.39 -9.32 11.63
C ILE A 298 -20.08 -10.37 12.50
N CYS A 299 -19.28 -11.18 13.20
CA CYS A 299 -19.77 -12.08 14.23
C CYS A 299 -19.18 -11.64 15.58
N LEU A 300 -20.02 -11.45 16.60
CA LEU A 300 -19.57 -11.07 17.95
C LEU A 300 -20.01 -12.12 18.96
N LEU A 301 -19.20 -12.34 19.98
CA LEU A 301 -19.54 -13.17 21.12
C LEU A 301 -20.27 -12.31 22.17
N GLU A 302 -21.59 -12.48 22.28
CA GLU A 302 -22.44 -11.74 23.20
C GLU A 302 -23.11 -12.69 24.22
N ASN A 303 -22.86 -12.50 25.50
CA ASN A 303 -23.39 -13.35 26.58
C ASN A 303 -23.09 -14.86 26.38
N GLY A 304 -21.99 -15.19 25.68
CA GLY A 304 -21.58 -16.56 25.39
C GLY A 304 -22.22 -17.17 24.15
N GLU A 305 -22.96 -16.39 23.36
CA GLU A 305 -23.55 -16.79 22.08
C GLU A 305 -22.92 -16.03 20.93
N GLU A 306 -22.72 -16.68 19.78
CA GLU A 306 -22.25 -16.07 18.55
C GLU A 306 -23.41 -15.38 17.83
N ILE A 307 -23.33 -14.06 17.67
CA ILE A 307 -24.32 -13.26 16.95
C ILE A 307 -23.74 -12.78 15.65
N ILE A 308 -24.39 -13.12 14.53
CA ILE A 308 -23.98 -12.70 13.18
C ILE A 308 -24.76 -11.43 12.78
N TYR A 309 -24.03 -10.43 12.33
CA TYR A 309 -24.49 -9.15 11.83
C TYR A 309 -24.24 -9.04 10.34
N GLU A 310 -25.32 -8.92 9.57
CA GLU A 310 -25.35 -8.75 8.11
C GLU A 310 -26.43 -7.74 7.72
N GLY A 311 -26.32 -7.12 6.53
CA GLY A 311 -27.28 -6.18 6.01
C GLY A 311 -27.60 -5.05 7.00
N PRO A 312 -28.90 -4.66 7.22
CA PRO A 312 -29.28 -3.53 8.08
C PRO A 312 -28.82 -3.68 9.54
N LYS A 313 -28.64 -4.91 10.05
CA LYS A 313 -28.11 -5.13 11.40
C LYS A 313 -26.64 -4.78 11.46
N LEU A 314 -25.88 -5.10 10.42
CA LEU A 314 -24.48 -4.72 10.30
C LEU A 314 -24.34 -3.20 10.21
N GLU A 315 -25.14 -2.54 9.38
CA GLU A 315 -25.13 -1.08 9.25
C GLU A 315 -25.35 -0.38 10.60
N ALA A 316 -26.32 -0.87 11.37
CA ALA A 316 -26.60 -0.33 12.71
C ALA A 316 -25.43 -0.58 13.70
N LEU A 317 -24.80 -1.75 13.64
CA LEU A 317 -23.66 -2.10 14.49
C LEU A 317 -22.45 -1.22 14.21
N VAL A 318 -22.13 -0.99 12.93
CA VAL A 318 -20.90 -0.26 12.55
C VAL A 318 -21.05 1.26 12.61
N ALA A 319 -22.26 1.79 12.59
CA ALA A 319 -22.52 3.24 12.55
C ALA A 319 -21.74 4.06 13.60
N PRO A 320 -21.61 3.63 14.87
CA PRO A 320 -20.83 4.37 15.88
C PRO A 320 -19.32 4.41 15.61
N TYR A 321 -18.81 3.53 14.77
CA TYR A 321 -17.38 3.38 14.47
C TYR A 321 -16.99 3.92 13.11
N MET A 322 -17.94 4.45 12.33
CA MET A 322 -17.64 4.99 11.01
C MET A 322 -16.63 6.13 11.10
N PRO A 323 -15.47 6.01 10.43
CA PRO A 323 -14.46 7.06 10.45
C PRO A 323 -14.93 8.27 9.63
N ALA A 324 -14.31 9.43 9.88
CA ALA A 324 -14.54 10.61 9.05
C ALA A 324 -14.23 10.28 7.57
N GLY A 325 -15.21 10.54 6.72
CA GLY A 325 -15.13 10.40 5.27
C GLY A 325 -14.64 11.66 4.58
N LEU A 326 -15.01 11.78 3.31
CA LEU A 326 -14.84 13.02 2.54
C LEU A 326 -15.79 14.10 3.08
N PRO A 327 -15.40 15.37 3.04
CA PRO A 327 -16.32 16.49 3.31
C PRO A 327 -17.43 16.54 2.25
N GLU A 328 -18.58 17.11 2.62
CA GLU A 328 -19.79 17.10 1.80
C GLU A 328 -19.55 17.67 0.39
N GLU A 329 -18.76 18.72 0.28
CA GLU A 329 -18.39 19.36 -0.99
C GLU A 329 -17.59 18.48 -1.95
N LEU A 330 -17.00 17.38 -1.49
CA LEU A 330 -16.28 16.40 -2.32
C LEU A 330 -17.07 15.14 -2.64
N LEU A 331 -18.24 14.93 -2.03
CA LEU A 331 -19.02 13.72 -2.26
C LEU A 331 -19.52 13.61 -3.71
N GLU A 332 -19.93 14.73 -4.32
CA GLU A 332 -20.33 14.74 -5.73
C GLU A 332 -19.17 14.45 -6.67
N ALA A 333 -17.96 14.88 -6.30
CA ALA A 333 -16.75 14.63 -7.10
C ALA A 333 -16.40 13.13 -7.20
N VAL A 334 -16.78 12.30 -6.23
CA VAL A 334 -16.54 10.84 -6.27
C VAL A 334 -17.11 10.23 -7.57
N ILE A 335 -18.34 10.60 -7.94
CA ILE A 335 -18.99 10.06 -9.14
C ILE A 335 -18.24 10.44 -10.41
N GLU A 336 -17.66 11.65 -10.45
CA GLU A 336 -16.99 12.18 -11.63
C GLU A 336 -15.56 11.63 -11.78
N VAL A 337 -14.80 11.56 -10.67
CA VAL A 337 -13.36 11.33 -10.72
C VAL A 337 -12.88 10.02 -10.07
N ASP A 338 -13.74 9.32 -9.32
CA ASP A 338 -13.34 8.12 -8.55
C ASP A 338 -14.42 7.03 -8.42
N ALA A 339 -15.41 7.00 -9.30
CA ALA A 339 -16.51 6.03 -9.23
C ALA A 339 -16.07 4.56 -9.27
N LYS A 340 -14.92 4.25 -9.89
CA LYS A 340 -14.41 2.87 -9.99
C LYS A 340 -13.88 2.31 -8.67
N HIS A 341 -13.44 3.19 -7.77
CA HIS A 341 -12.87 2.82 -6.47
C HIS A 341 -13.72 3.34 -5.30
N ASP A 342 -15.01 3.64 -5.55
CA ASP A 342 -15.96 4.08 -4.52
C ASP A 342 -15.44 5.22 -3.62
N GLY A 343 -14.62 6.12 -4.20
CA GLY A 343 -14.05 7.28 -3.51
C GLY A 343 -12.81 6.99 -2.66
N MET A 344 -12.27 5.77 -2.66
CA MET A 344 -11.07 5.42 -1.89
C MET A 344 -9.85 6.26 -2.29
N ASP A 345 -9.61 6.42 -3.59
CA ASP A 345 -8.49 7.21 -4.10
C ASP A 345 -8.64 8.70 -3.74
N LEU A 346 -9.85 9.25 -3.89
CA LEU A 346 -10.11 10.66 -3.55
C LEU A 346 -9.97 10.91 -2.04
N LEU A 347 -10.43 9.99 -1.20
CA LEU A 347 -10.26 10.09 0.25
C LEU A 347 -8.79 9.99 0.66
N MET A 348 -8.02 9.10 0.04
CA MET A 348 -6.58 8.98 0.24
C MET A 348 -5.86 10.29 -0.10
N ASP A 349 -6.10 10.83 -1.31
CA ASP A 349 -5.51 12.08 -1.77
C ASP A 349 -5.91 13.27 -0.87
N TYR A 350 -7.19 13.34 -0.49
CA TYR A 350 -7.69 14.37 0.43
C TYR A 350 -6.97 14.31 1.79
N ARG A 351 -6.86 13.14 2.40
CA ARG A 351 -6.20 12.99 3.71
C ARG A 351 -4.71 13.28 3.65
N LEU A 352 -4.03 12.88 2.57
CA LEU A 352 -2.64 13.24 2.31
C LEU A 352 -2.46 14.77 2.26
N VAL A 353 -3.26 15.45 1.46
CA VAL A 353 -3.20 16.91 1.33
C VAL A 353 -3.51 17.60 2.66
N GLN A 354 -4.57 17.18 3.39
CA GLN A 354 -4.92 17.79 4.66
C GLN A 354 -3.83 17.54 5.73
N ALA A 355 -3.22 16.35 5.78
CA ALA A 355 -2.15 16.07 6.72
C ALA A 355 -0.93 16.97 6.49
N LEU A 356 -0.53 17.21 5.24
CA LEU A 356 0.55 18.15 4.90
C LEU A 356 0.16 19.60 5.22
N ARG A 357 -1.09 20.00 4.95
CA ARG A 357 -1.58 21.34 5.26
C ARG A 357 -1.58 21.65 6.76
N GLU A 358 -1.93 20.67 7.56
CA GLU A 358 -2.04 20.80 9.01
C GLU A 358 -0.73 20.45 9.74
N GLY A 359 0.28 19.94 9.03
CA GLY A 359 1.53 19.49 9.61
C GLY A 359 1.37 18.25 10.48
N ARG A 360 0.39 17.39 10.20
CA ARG A 360 0.11 16.15 10.95
C ARG A 360 0.89 14.97 10.35
N PRO A 361 1.10 13.89 11.11
CA PRO A 361 1.55 12.64 10.55
C PRO A 361 0.60 12.14 9.46
N LEU A 362 1.15 11.46 8.45
CA LEU A 362 0.36 10.76 7.44
C LEU A 362 -0.27 9.49 8.02
N ASP A 363 -1.33 9.00 7.40
CA ASP A 363 -1.99 7.74 7.77
C ASP A 363 -1.09 6.52 7.52
N MET A 364 -0.20 6.65 6.52
CA MET A 364 0.81 5.67 6.15
C MET A 364 2.17 6.37 6.05
N ASP A 365 3.20 5.78 6.61
CA ASP A 365 4.56 6.28 6.54
C ASP A 365 5.46 5.38 5.65
N VAL A 366 6.74 5.67 5.60
CA VAL A 366 7.70 4.89 4.81
C VAL A 366 7.89 3.47 5.35
N TYR A 367 7.58 3.21 6.61
CA TYR A 367 7.67 1.86 7.17
C TYR A 367 6.47 1.01 6.77
N ASP A 368 5.24 1.57 6.66
CA ASP A 368 4.10 0.91 6.04
C ASP A 368 4.45 0.50 4.60
N LEU A 369 4.99 1.43 3.82
CA LEU A 369 5.47 1.17 2.46
C LEU A 369 6.49 0.03 2.43
N ALA A 370 7.50 0.09 3.32
CA ALA A 370 8.58 -0.89 3.34
C ALA A 370 8.08 -2.28 3.71
N GLU A 371 7.28 -2.42 4.76
CA GLU A 371 6.74 -3.70 5.22
C GLU A 371 5.81 -4.34 4.19
N TRP A 372 4.94 -3.54 3.55
CA TRP A 372 3.99 -4.09 2.60
C TRP A 372 4.65 -4.46 1.26
N CYS A 373 5.61 -3.66 0.78
CA CYS A 373 6.37 -3.99 -0.42
C CYS A 373 7.33 -5.17 -0.21
N ALA A 374 7.91 -5.32 0.99
CA ALA A 374 8.89 -6.37 1.27
C ALA A 374 8.32 -7.79 1.13
N LEU A 375 6.99 -7.96 1.24
CA LEU A 375 6.38 -9.26 1.07
C LEU A 375 6.69 -9.86 -0.32
N ALA A 376 6.78 -9.04 -1.38
CA ALA A 376 7.08 -9.51 -2.73
C ALA A 376 8.46 -10.19 -2.80
N PRO A 377 9.60 -9.54 -2.51
CA PRO A 377 10.91 -10.18 -2.58
C PRO A 377 11.10 -11.28 -1.51
N LEU A 378 10.47 -11.15 -0.32
CA LEU A 378 10.60 -12.16 0.72
C LEU A 378 9.80 -13.44 0.41
N SER A 379 8.63 -13.32 -0.21
CA SER A 379 7.86 -14.48 -0.68
C SER A 379 8.61 -15.22 -1.78
N ALA A 380 9.21 -14.49 -2.75
CA ALA A 380 10.04 -15.08 -3.79
C ALA A 380 11.22 -15.86 -3.19
N LEU A 381 11.93 -15.28 -2.23
CA LEU A 381 13.05 -15.92 -1.53
C LEU A 381 12.62 -17.20 -0.81
N SER A 382 11.48 -17.18 -0.10
CA SER A 382 10.95 -18.39 0.54
C SER A 382 10.65 -19.50 -0.47
N LEU A 383 10.06 -19.14 -1.64
CA LEU A 383 9.74 -20.08 -2.71
C LEU A 383 10.98 -20.67 -3.40
N GLU A 384 12.00 -19.86 -3.63
CA GLU A 384 13.30 -20.28 -4.21
C GLU A 384 13.98 -21.31 -3.32
N GLU A 385 13.87 -21.15 -2.00
CA GLU A 385 14.43 -22.05 -1.00
C GLU A 385 13.46 -23.16 -0.54
N GLY A 386 12.43 -23.45 -1.37
CA GLY A 386 11.52 -24.58 -1.16
C GLY A 386 10.53 -24.42 -0.01
N GLY A 387 10.09 -23.20 0.27
CA GLY A 387 9.18 -22.89 1.36
C GLY A 387 9.89 -22.72 2.70
N MET A 388 11.16 -22.31 2.68
CA MET A 388 11.90 -22.04 3.92
C MET A 388 11.36 -20.80 4.63
N PRO A 389 11.28 -20.82 5.97
CA PRO A 389 10.96 -19.61 6.74
C PRO A 389 12.00 -18.51 6.51
N VAL A 390 11.53 -17.30 6.23
CA VAL A 390 12.33 -16.09 6.08
C VAL A 390 12.03 -15.15 7.24
N GLU A 391 13.07 -14.66 7.94
CA GLU A 391 12.89 -13.60 8.94
C GLU A 391 12.50 -12.29 8.23
N PHE A 392 11.48 -11.63 8.76
CA PHE A 392 11.03 -10.35 8.24
C PHE A 392 11.95 -9.23 8.77
N PRO A 393 12.57 -8.41 7.91
CA PRO A 393 13.45 -7.34 8.37
C PRO A 393 12.70 -6.28 9.18
N ASP A 394 13.27 -5.81 10.28
CA ASP A 394 12.74 -4.65 11.03
C ASP A 394 13.17 -3.35 10.36
N PHE A 395 12.32 -2.80 9.50
CA PHE A 395 12.60 -1.56 8.79
C PHE A 395 12.68 -0.33 9.71
N THR A 396 12.07 -0.39 10.88
CA THR A 396 12.17 0.69 11.88
C THR A 396 13.51 0.66 12.62
N ARG A 397 14.29 -0.41 12.47
CA ARG A 397 15.56 -0.61 13.21
C ARG A 397 15.40 -0.32 14.70
N SER A 398 14.21 -0.52 15.22
CA SER A 398 14.01 -0.39 16.64
C SER A 398 14.79 -1.53 17.28
N LEU A 399 15.77 -1.19 18.10
CA LEU A 399 16.45 -2.15 18.96
C LEU A 399 15.36 -3.04 19.54
N ALA A 400 15.50 -4.36 19.34
CA ALA A 400 14.59 -5.29 19.97
C ALA A 400 14.45 -4.83 21.41
N ARG A 401 13.25 -4.41 21.82
CA ARG A 401 12.94 -4.29 23.22
C ARG A 401 12.99 -5.73 23.73
N SER A 402 14.24 -6.12 24.00
CA SER A 402 14.59 -7.38 24.58
C SER A 402 13.90 -7.43 25.94
N GLY A 403 12.96 -8.29 26.04
CA GLY A 403 12.55 -8.70 27.33
C GLY A 403 11.13 -8.30 27.73
N ARG A 404 10.22 -9.10 27.74
CA ARG A 404 10.04 -10.00 28.93
C ARG A 404 8.84 -10.89 28.69
#